data_1320fca6265bbd21581a697789c369a3
#
_entry.id   1320fca6265bbd21581a697789c369a3
#
_cell.length_a   1.000
_cell.length_b   1.000
_cell.length_c   1.000
_cell.angle_alpha   90.00
_cell.angle_beta   90.00
_cell.angle_gamma   90.00
#
_symmetry.space_group_name_H-M   'P 1'
#
loop_
_entity.id
_entity.type
_entity.pdbx_description
1 polymer ?
#
loop_
_entity_poly.entity_id
_entity_poly.type
_entity_poly.pdbx_seq_one_letter_code
_entity_poly.pdbx_strand_id
1 'polypeptide(L)'
;MAQETEIHDMSTPLHLLRPEYKVPYGDLTAEQVKTDIDRVFAYIEQHTPVRVLDADGKEVTDYRHIPHGATLDRGAFRIGSYEWGVTYQALLDAAEVTGDDRYKDYVVRRFKFLAEVAPGFRKLYEQYKDTDAQMEQILHPKALDDAGAMCCAMMKARIADTSLPLSDLIENYFAFIEHGQYRLPDGTFARHRPQHNTIWLDDMFMGVPSLAYRGIYKKEESTRYFNEAAKVSRQFIDRMFVPEKGLYRHGYVEGLAQQPTFHWARANGWAILTNCELLDALPEDHPDRPFLLEQLRRHIKGLAAYQSSEGFWHQLVDRSDSYLETSATAIYVYCIAHAINKGWIEGITYGPVAQLGWHAVSTQIKEGGQVDGTCVGTGMGFDPAFYYYRPANYQAAHGYGPVIWAGAEMIRLLGHWYPRTNDSGLHYYKVKQTNPSPLFYLTEDGQGEAVE
;
A
#
# COMPACT_ATOMS: atom_id res chain seq x y z
N MET A 1 -2.25 18.38 45.56
CA MET A 1 -2.99 18.36 44.31
C MET A 1 -2.72 19.69 43.67
N ALA A 2 -1.92 19.75 42.59
CA ALA A 2 -1.80 20.98 41.81
C ALA A 2 -3.17 21.26 41.18
N GLN A 3 -3.71 22.44 41.40
CA GLN A 3 -4.90 22.90 40.68
C GLN A 3 -4.50 22.91 39.19
N GLU A 4 -5.16 22.13 38.36
CA GLU A 4 -5.12 22.31 36.94
C GLU A 4 -5.57 23.74 36.66
N THR A 5 -4.66 24.55 36.15
CA THR A 5 -4.98 25.93 35.79
C THR A 5 -5.83 25.83 34.52
N GLU A 6 -7.08 26.27 34.63
CA GLU A 6 -8.00 26.31 33.52
C GLU A 6 -7.40 27.21 32.42
N ILE A 7 -7.18 26.65 31.24
CA ILE A 7 -6.54 27.33 30.09
C ILE A 7 -7.63 28.11 29.37
N HIS A 8 -7.47 29.43 29.27
CA HIS A 8 -8.35 30.30 28.50
C HIS A 8 -7.65 31.59 28.08
N ASP A 9 -8.21 32.32 27.14
CA ASP A 9 -7.65 33.51 26.49
C ASP A 9 -7.18 34.59 27.47
N MET A 10 -7.78 34.66 28.66
CA MET A 10 -7.44 35.69 29.68
C MET A 10 -6.25 35.29 30.54
N SER A 11 -5.93 34.01 30.64
CA SER A 11 -4.89 33.51 31.56
C SER A 11 -3.64 33.00 30.85
N THR A 12 -3.73 32.65 29.56
CA THR A 12 -2.66 31.97 28.87
C THR A 12 -2.47 32.56 27.48
N PRO A 13 -1.30 33.14 27.18
CA PRO A 13 -0.97 33.57 25.81
C PRO A 13 -1.00 32.37 24.88
N LEU A 14 -1.89 32.38 23.89
CA LEU A 14 -2.14 31.24 22.98
C LEU A 14 -0.87 30.80 22.25
N HIS A 15 0.00 31.74 21.87
CA HIS A 15 1.25 31.45 21.18
C HIS A 15 2.29 30.69 22.02
N LEU A 16 2.11 30.61 23.33
CA LEU A 16 2.93 29.84 24.24
C LEU A 16 2.37 28.43 24.50
N LEU A 17 1.12 28.17 24.10
CA LEU A 17 0.49 26.89 24.28
C LEU A 17 1.06 25.89 23.25
N ARG A 18 1.22 24.65 23.70
CA ARG A 18 1.33 23.50 22.81
C ARG A 18 -0.02 22.83 22.74
N PRO A 19 -0.50 22.38 21.57
CA PRO A 19 -1.74 21.66 21.49
C PRO A 19 -1.64 20.36 22.30
N GLU A 20 -2.69 20.05 23.06
CA GLU A 20 -2.85 18.78 23.74
C GLU A 20 -3.83 17.93 22.94
N TYR A 21 -3.32 16.87 22.33
CA TYR A 21 -4.11 15.94 21.54
C TYR A 21 -4.14 14.57 22.21
N LYS A 22 -5.26 13.88 22.08
CA LYS A 22 -5.45 12.52 22.58
C LYS A 22 -4.56 11.51 21.83
N VAL A 23 -4.26 11.79 20.56
CA VAL A 23 -3.32 11.03 19.72
C VAL A 23 -1.95 11.68 19.83
N PRO A 24 -0.84 10.92 19.74
CA PRO A 24 0.50 11.50 19.75
C PRO A 24 0.66 12.58 18.68
N TYR A 25 0.78 13.81 19.12
CA TYR A 25 0.92 14.98 18.26
C TYR A 25 2.21 15.69 18.67
N GLY A 26 3.30 15.34 18.03
CA GLY A 26 4.59 15.84 18.44
C GLY A 26 5.68 15.52 17.43
N ASP A 27 6.89 15.76 17.85
CA ASP A 27 8.07 15.54 17.02
C ASP A 27 8.20 14.06 16.67
N LEU A 28 8.34 13.78 15.39
CA LEU A 28 8.57 12.44 14.85
C LEU A 28 9.99 12.39 14.28
N THR A 29 10.73 11.32 14.59
CA THR A 29 12.06 11.09 14.04
C THR A 29 12.09 9.87 13.12
N ALA A 30 13.02 9.86 12.16
CA ALA A 30 13.23 8.73 11.28
C ALA A 30 13.61 7.45 12.05
N GLU A 31 14.33 7.58 13.18
CA GLU A 31 14.72 6.46 14.03
C GLU A 31 13.52 5.82 14.73
N GLN A 32 12.56 6.63 15.18
CA GLN A 32 11.32 6.11 15.78
C GLN A 32 10.53 5.32 14.74
N VAL A 33 10.34 5.89 13.54
CA VAL A 33 9.67 5.20 12.43
C VAL A 33 10.39 3.91 12.05
N LYS A 34 11.74 3.94 11.95
CA LYS A 34 12.56 2.74 11.66
C LYS A 34 12.36 1.66 12.72
N THR A 35 12.33 2.03 14.00
CA THR A 35 12.09 1.10 15.10
C THR A 35 10.74 0.41 14.98
N ASP A 36 9.71 1.14 14.59
CA ASP A 36 8.37 0.60 14.41
C ASP A 36 8.32 -0.41 13.25
N ILE A 37 8.86 -0.05 12.07
CA ILE A 37 8.85 -0.97 10.93
C ILE A 37 9.77 -2.18 11.14
N ASP A 38 10.86 -2.04 11.91
CA ASP A 38 11.72 -3.17 12.29
C ASP A 38 10.97 -4.20 13.15
N ARG A 39 10.11 -3.75 14.08
CA ARG A 39 9.27 -4.67 14.86
C ARG A 39 8.31 -5.45 13.98
N VAL A 40 7.67 -4.76 13.03
CA VAL A 40 6.77 -5.40 12.05
C VAL A 40 7.55 -6.40 11.19
N PHE A 41 8.72 -6.01 10.70
CA PHE A 41 9.59 -6.88 9.92
C PHE A 41 10.02 -8.13 10.69
N ALA A 42 10.46 -7.99 11.93
CA ALA A 42 10.86 -9.13 12.76
C ALA A 42 9.70 -10.13 12.94
N TYR A 43 8.48 -9.63 13.13
CA TYR A 43 7.30 -10.46 13.22
C TYR A 43 7.04 -11.26 11.94
N ILE A 44 7.00 -10.61 10.79
CA ILE A 44 6.74 -11.32 9.52
C ILE A 44 7.87 -12.30 9.16
N GLU A 45 9.12 -11.96 9.45
CA GLU A 45 10.26 -12.85 9.21
C GLU A 45 10.15 -14.15 10.01
N GLN A 46 9.78 -14.04 11.29
CA GLN A 46 9.60 -15.20 12.17
C GLN A 46 8.40 -16.07 11.77
N HIS A 47 7.36 -15.50 11.17
CA HIS A 47 6.08 -16.17 10.96
C HIS A 47 5.80 -16.56 9.50
N THR A 48 6.76 -16.42 8.61
CA THR A 48 6.64 -16.82 7.19
C THR A 48 7.79 -17.72 6.76
N PRO A 49 7.76 -19.00 7.15
CA PRO A 49 8.82 -19.94 6.83
C PRO A 49 8.94 -20.18 5.31
N VAL A 50 10.14 -20.60 4.88
CA VAL A 50 10.46 -20.94 3.48
C VAL A 50 10.91 -22.38 3.40
N ARG A 51 9.95 -23.31 3.48
CA ARG A 51 10.19 -24.75 3.40
C ARG A 51 8.97 -25.50 2.86
N VAL A 52 9.23 -26.68 2.34
CA VAL A 52 8.22 -27.64 1.90
C VAL A 52 8.09 -28.74 2.95
N LEU A 53 6.87 -29.09 3.30
CA LEU A 53 6.57 -30.20 4.20
C LEU A 53 5.87 -31.31 3.41
N ASP A 54 6.25 -32.58 3.66
CA ASP A 54 5.51 -33.71 3.13
C ASP A 54 4.19 -33.96 3.90
N ALA A 55 3.43 -34.99 3.52
CA ALA A 55 2.15 -35.31 4.14
C ALA A 55 2.26 -35.66 5.64
N ASP A 56 3.43 -36.08 6.11
CA ASP A 56 3.72 -36.44 7.50
C ASP A 56 4.29 -35.21 8.28
N GLY A 57 4.40 -34.03 7.64
CA GLY A 57 4.94 -32.82 8.24
C GLY A 57 6.47 -32.78 8.31
N LYS A 58 7.17 -33.66 7.63
CA LYS A 58 8.63 -33.69 7.56
C LYS A 58 9.10 -32.75 6.43
N GLU A 59 10.18 -32.03 6.67
CA GLU A 59 10.77 -31.13 5.68
C GLU A 59 11.34 -31.87 4.48
N VAL A 60 10.92 -31.46 3.28
CA VAL A 60 11.43 -31.91 1.97
C VAL A 60 12.59 -31.03 1.57
N THR A 61 13.77 -31.60 1.38
CA THR A 61 15.00 -30.87 1.01
C THR A 61 15.42 -31.06 -0.46
N ASP A 62 14.93 -32.12 -1.12
CA ASP A 62 15.15 -32.33 -2.57
C ASP A 62 13.91 -31.90 -3.36
N TYR A 63 13.90 -30.67 -3.81
CA TYR A 63 12.77 -30.09 -4.56
C TYR A 63 12.62 -30.63 -6.00
N ARG A 64 13.56 -31.43 -6.49
CA ARG A 64 13.40 -32.16 -7.76
C ARG A 64 12.45 -33.33 -7.64
N HIS A 65 12.25 -33.83 -6.41
CA HIS A 65 11.42 -35.00 -6.07
C HIS A 65 10.47 -34.67 -4.93
N ILE A 66 9.58 -33.68 -5.12
CA ILE A 66 8.55 -33.33 -4.16
C ILE A 66 7.51 -34.45 -4.14
N PRO A 67 7.21 -35.09 -2.97
CA PRO A 67 6.21 -36.14 -2.89
C PRO A 67 4.79 -35.60 -3.06
N HIS A 68 3.88 -36.45 -3.53
CA HIS A 68 2.45 -36.12 -3.58
C HIS A 68 1.92 -35.82 -2.17
N GLY A 69 1.06 -34.81 -2.06
CA GLY A 69 0.55 -34.29 -0.77
C GLY A 69 1.47 -33.34 -0.02
N ALA A 70 2.66 -33.04 -0.57
CA ALA A 70 3.52 -32.03 0.01
C ALA A 70 2.93 -30.63 -0.14
N THR A 71 3.19 -29.76 0.85
CA THR A 71 2.70 -28.38 0.91
C THR A 71 3.80 -27.41 1.28
N LEU A 72 3.65 -26.15 0.88
CA LEU A 72 4.43 -25.07 1.49
C LEU A 72 4.04 -24.94 2.97
N ASP A 73 5.03 -24.78 3.84
CA ASP A 73 4.73 -24.44 5.23
C ASP A 73 4.01 -23.07 5.27
N ARG A 74 2.79 -23.07 5.77
CA ARG A 74 1.93 -21.88 5.72
C ARG A 74 2.35 -20.77 6.66
N GLY A 75 3.00 -21.11 7.78
CA GLY A 75 3.24 -20.16 8.84
C GLY A 75 1.96 -19.41 9.24
N ALA A 76 2.10 -18.11 9.53
CA ALA A 76 0.95 -17.24 9.77
C ALA A 76 0.36 -16.63 8.48
N PHE A 77 1.16 -16.51 7.41
CA PHE A 77 0.78 -15.85 6.17
C PHE A 77 1.27 -16.60 4.94
N ARG A 78 0.52 -16.51 3.85
CA ARG A 78 0.86 -17.14 2.56
C ARG A 78 1.89 -16.28 1.81
N ILE A 79 3.08 -16.82 1.59
CA ILE A 79 4.18 -16.11 0.91
C ILE A 79 3.97 -15.89 -0.60
N GLY A 80 2.99 -16.57 -1.19
CA GLY A 80 2.63 -16.45 -2.62
C GLY A 80 1.35 -15.66 -2.87
N SER A 81 0.76 -15.00 -1.86
CA SER A 81 -0.48 -14.22 -2.02
C SER A 81 -0.21 -12.78 -2.48
N TYR A 82 -1.27 -12.07 -2.94
CA TYR A 82 -1.12 -10.67 -3.33
C TYR A 82 -0.74 -9.74 -2.18
N GLU A 83 -1.20 -10.04 -0.97
CA GLU A 83 -0.82 -9.28 0.22
C GLU A 83 0.69 -9.35 0.45
N TRP A 84 1.28 -10.52 0.14
CA TRP A 84 2.72 -10.67 0.18
C TRP A 84 3.41 -10.04 -1.03
N GLY A 85 2.79 -10.04 -2.20
CA GLY A 85 3.25 -9.23 -3.34
C GLY A 85 3.38 -7.75 -3.00
N VAL A 86 2.42 -7.18 -2.27
CA VAL A 86 2.48 -5.81 -1.71
C VAL A 86 3.61 -5.70 -0.68
N THR A 87 3.72 -6.66 0.23
CA THR A 87 4.74 -6.68 1.28
C THR A 87 6.16 -6.75 0.69
N TYR A 88 6.36 -7.54 -0.36
CA TYR A 88 7.67 -7.61 -1.04
C TYR A 88 8.06 -6.28 -1.68
N GLN A 89 7.12 -5.59 -2.32
CA GLN A 89 7.37 -4.26 -2.89
C GLN A 89 7.74 -3.27 -1.78
N ALA A 90 6.99 -3.25 -0.68
CA ALA A 90 7.27 -2.41 0.48
C ALA A 90 8.67 -2.65 1.08
N LEU A 91 9.09 -3.91 1.16
CA LEU A 91 10.40 -4.29 1.70
C LEU A 91 11.56 -3.90 0.75
N LEU A 92 11.35 -3.98 -0.56
CA LEU A 92 12.34 -3.48 -1.52
C LEU A 92 12.55 -1.98 -1.38
N ASP A 93 11.47 -1.21 -1.26
CA ASP A 93 11.54 0.25 -1.05
C ASP A 93 12.13 0.59 0.33
N ALA A 94 11.76 -0.16 1.39
CA ALA A 94 12.34 0.03 2.72
C ALA A 94 13.86 -0.23 2.74
N ALA A 95 14.34 -1.23 2.00
CA ALA A 95 15.76 -1.48 1.85
C ALA A 95 16.49 -0.30 1.16
N GLU A 96 15.89 0.25 0.09
CA GLU A 96 16.44 1.41 -0.61
C GLU A 96 16.52 2.64 0.30
N VAL A 97 15.42 2.94 1.01
CA VAL A 97 15.31 4.15 1.84
C VAL A 97 16.24 4.09 3.06
N THR A 98 16.32 2.94 3.70
CA THR A 98 17.03 2.78 4.97
C THR A 98 18.48 2.30 4.83
N GLY A 99 18.83 1.74 3.67
CA GLY A 99 20.11 1.05 3.47
C GLY A 99 20.23 -0.26 4.25
N ASP A 100 19.13 -0.81 4.75
CA ASP A 100 19.09 -2.04 5.53
C ASP A 100 18.80 -3.25 4.64
N ASP A 101 19.85 -3.98 4.28
CA ASP A 101 19.75 -5.13 3.36
C ASP A 101 18.88 -6.28 3.88
N ARG A 102 18.57 -6.36 5.19
CA ARG A 102 17.71 -7.42 5.75
C ARG A 102 16.35 -7.47 5.06
N TYR A 103 15.80 -6.32 4.71
CA TYR A 103 14.52 -6.23 3.99
C TYR A 103 14.60 -6.84 2.60
N LYS A 104 15.62 -6.49 1.83
CA LYS A 104 15.88 -7.05 0.49
C LYS A 104 16.19 -8.54 0.56
N ASP A 105 17.00 -8.96 1.51
CA ASP A 105 17.40 -10.38 1.69
C ASP A 105 16.18 -11.26 1.99
N TYR A 106 15.22 -10.74 2.75
CA TYR A 106 13.94 -11.42 2.99
C TYR A 106 13.20 -11.70 1.69
N VAL A 107 13.09 -10.71 0.79
CA VAL A 107 12.41 -10.83 -0.50
C VAL A 107 13.16 -11.81 -1.41
N VAL A 108 14.46 -11.63 -1.57
CA VAL A 108 15.31 -12.43 -2.43
C VAL A 108 15.27 -13.91 -2.03
N ARG A 109 15.35 -14.21 -0.72
CA ARG A 109 15.29 -15.58 -0.22
C ARG A 109 13.97 -16.27 -0.57
N ARG A 110 12.83 -15.57 -0.43
CA ARG A 110 11.51 -16.12 -0.74
C ARG A 110 11.29 -16.28 -2.24
N PHE A 111 11.72 -15.33 -3.03
CA PHE A 111 11.61 -15.44 -4.48
C PHE A 111 12.47 -16.55 -5.07
N LYS A 112 13.71 -16.70 -4.58
CA LYS A 112 14.56 -17.85 -4.97
C LYS A 112 13.92 -19.17 -4.59
N PHE A 113 13.38 -19.27 -3.37
CA PHE A 113 12.69 -20.47 -2.91
C PHE A 113 11.48 -20.80 -3.81
N LEU A 114 10.60 -19.83 -4.09
CA LEU A 114 9.46 -20.07 -4.97
C LEU A 114 9.87 -20.50 -6.38
N ALA A 115 10.93 -19.91 -6.94
CA ALA A 115 11.46 -20.29 -8.24
C ALA A 115 12.04 -21.73 -8.23
N GLU A 116 12.68 -22.13 -7.14
CA GLU A 116 13.29 -23.43 -6.99
C GLU A 116 12.26 -24.57 -6.82
N VAL A 117 11.18 -24.32 -6.06
CA VAL A 117 10.16 -25.35 -5.81
C VAL A 117 9.12 -25.47 -6.94
N ALA A 118 8.91 -24.40 -7.70
CA ALA A 118 7.87 -24.33 -8.75
C ALA A 118 7.93 -25.50 -9.77
N PRO A 119 9.09 -25.92 -10.29
CA PRO A 119 9.14 -27.05 -11.24
C PRO A 119 8.66 -28.37 -10.63
N GLY A 120 8.94 -28.63 -9.35
CA GLY A 120 8.51 -29.82 -8.64
C GLY A 120 6.98 -29.87 -8.47
N PHE A 121 6.40 -28.76 -8.00
CA PHE A 121 4.95 -28.64 -7.85
C PHE A 121 4.20 -28.65 -9.19
N ARG A 122 4.80 -28.12 -10.27
CA ARG A 122 4.23 -28.20 -11.62
C ARG A 122 4.11 -29.67 -12.08
N LYS A 123 5.15 -30.51 -11.85
CA LYS A 123 5.10 -31.95 -12.13
C LYS A 123 4.00 -32.66 -11.34
N LEU A 124 3.82 -32.32 -10.06
CA LEU A 124 2.72 -32.89 -9.25
C LEU A 124 1.37 -32.53 -9.86
N TYR A 125 1.14 -31.28 -10.21
CA TYR A 125 -0.11 -30.86 -10.85
C TYR A 125 -0.35 -31.56 -12.21
N GLU A 126 0.68 -31.71 -13.03
CA GLU A 126 0.59 -32.40 -14.32
C GLU A 126 0.19 -33.88 -14.12
N GLN A 127 0.76 -34.52 -13.11
CA GLN A 127 0.56 -35.97 -12.85
C GLN A 127 -0.76 -36.25 -12.12
N TYR A 128 -1.11 -35.45 -11.10
CA TYR A 128 -2.23 -35.76 -10.19
C TYR A 128 -3.42 -34.82 -10.36
N LYS A 129 -3.28 -33.72 -11.11
CA LYS A 129 -4.24 -32.59 -11.20
C LYS A 129 -4.55 -31.97 -9.84
N ASP A 130 -3.62 -32.14 -8.90
CA ASP A 130 -3.68 -31.68 -7.51
C ASP A 130 -2.28 -31.26 -7.06
N THR A 131 -2.22 -30.20 -6.25
CA THR A 131 -0.99 -29.68 -5.66
C THR A 131 -1.32 -28.78 -4.46
N ASP A 132 -0.30 -28.26 -3.78
CA ASP A 132 -0.48 -27.28 -2.72
C ASP A 132 -1.28 -26.06 -3.21
N ALA A 133 -2.25 -25.61 -2.41
CA ALA A 133 -3.17 -24.54 -2.80
C ALA A 133 -2.46 -23.19 -3.07
N GLN A 134 -1.35 -22.87 -2.37
CA GLN A 134 -0.56 -21.67 -2.68
C GLN A 134 0.18 -21.84 -4.01
N MET A 135 0.77 -23.02 -4.21
CA MET A 135 1.47 -23.29 -5.46
C MET A 135 0.51 -23.39 -6.64
N GLU A 136 -0.72 -23.87 -6.45
CA GLU A 136 -1.75 -23.85 -7.48
C GLU A 136 -2.07 -22.41 -7.90
N GLN A 137 -2.26 -21.48 -6.95
CA GLN A 137 -2.48 -20.06 -7.28
C GLN A 137 -1.29 -19.43 -8.02
N ILE A 138 -0.06 -19.78 -7.64
CA ILE A 138 1.15 -19.29 -8.30
C ILE A 138 1.27 -19.83 -9.73
N LEU A 139 1.06 -21.13 -9.91
CA LEU A 139 1.28 -21.82 -11.19
C LEU A 139 0.10 -21.70 -12.16
N HIS A 140 -1.11 -21.55 -11.63
CA HIS A 140 -2.37 -21.50 -12.36
C HIS A 140 -3.28 -20.38 -11.84
N PRO A 141 -2.89 -19.11 -12.02
CA PRO A 141 -3.69 -17.97 -11.58
C PRO A 141 -5.11 -18.01 -12.18
N LYS A 142 -6.11 -17.65 -11.38
CA LYS A 142 -7.53 -17.65 -11.77
C LYS A 142 -8.15 -16.23 -11.67
N ALA A 143 -7.44 -15.28 -11.05
CA ALA A 143 -7.84 -13.89 -10.89
C ALA A 143 -6.60 -13.00 -10.87
N LEU A 144 -6.76 -11.69 -11.08
CA LEU A 144 -5.66 -10.74 -10.92
C LEU A 144 -5.08 -10.74 -9.49
N ASP A 145 -5.89 -11.08 -8.49
CA ASP A 145 -5.43 -11.27 -7.11
C ASP A 145 -4.33 -12.34 -7.01
N ASP A 146 -4.39 -13.40 -7.84
CA ASP A 146 -3.37 -14.45 -7.81
C ASP A 146 -2.08 -14.04 -8.53
N ALA A 147 -2.14 -13.11 -9.47
CA ALA A 147 -1.03 -12.81 -10.39
C ALA A 147 -0.42 -11.42 -10.18
N GLY A 148 -1.23 -10.37 -10.05
CA GLY A 148 -0.83 -9.00 -10.26
C GLY A 148 0.27 -8.50 -9.33
N ALA A 149 -0.02 -8.36 -8.04
CA ALA A 149 0.94 -7.81 -7.08
C ALA A 149 2.23 -8.65 -6.98
N MET A 150 2.13 -9.98 -7.11
CA MET A 150 3.29 -10.88 -7.12
C MET A 150 4.14 -10.68 -8.39
N CYS A 151 3.51 -10.59 -9.56
CA CYS A 151 4.20 -10.33 -10.82
C CYS A 151 4.96 -9.00 -10.78
N CYS A 152 4.29 -7.93 -10.30
CA CYS A 152 4.90 -6.61 -10.16
C CYS A 152 6.11 -6.65 -9.21
N ALA A 153 5.97 -7.27 -8.03
CA ALA A 153 7.05 -7.41 -7.07
C ALA A 153 8.26 -8.20 -7.64
N MET A 154 7.99 -9.30 -8.35
CA MET A 154 9.05 -10.09 -9.00
C MET A 154 9.74 -9.31 -10.12
N MET A 155 8.99 -8.52 -10.92
CA MET A 155 9.59 -7.66 -11.94
C MET A 155 10.46 -6.56 -11.31
N LYS A 156 10.00 -5.88 -10.26
CA LYS A 156 10.81 -4.88 -9.53
C LYS A 156 12.11 -5.49 -9.00
N ALA A 157 12.03 -6.66 -8.35
CA ALA A 157 13.21 -7.37 -7.87
C ALA A 157 14.17 -7.74 -9.01
N ARG A 158 13.64 -8.23 -10.13
CA ARG A 158 14.43 -8.67 -11.28
C ARG A 158 15.04 -7.49 -12.07
N ILE A 159 14.40 -6.32 -12.07
CA ILE A 159 14.94 -5.07 -12.61
C ILE A 159 16.14 -4.63 -11.78
N ALA A 160 16.03 -4.72 -10.44
CA ALA A 160 17.10 -4.35 -9.52
C ALA A 160 18.27 -5.37 -9.53
N ASP A 161 17.97 -6.66 -9.70
CA ASP A 161 18.97 -7.74 -9.76
C ASP A 161 18.64 -8.74 -10.88
N THR A 162 19.31 -8.55 -12.04
CA THR A 162 19.09 -9.39 -13.22
C THR A 162 19.55 -10.85 -13.05
N SER A 163 20.22 -11.21 -11.97
CA SER A 163 20.65 -12.58 -11.70
C SER A 163 19.56 -13.47 -11.07
N LEU A 164 18.48 -12.87 -10.56
CA LEU A 164 17.40 -13.62 -9.91
C LEU A 164 16.68 -14.55 -10.90
N PRO A 165 16.46 -15.84 -10.58
CA PRO A 165 15.87 -16.84 -11.49
C PRO A 165 14.33 -16.73 -11.54
N LEU A 166 13.79 -15.56 -11.83
CA LEU A 166 12.35 -15.27 -11.74
C LEU A 166 11.62 -15.25 -13.08
N SER A 167 12.35 -15.37 -14.19
CA SER A 167 11.78 -15.19 -15.53
C SER A 167 10.56 -16.09 -15.78
N ASP A 168 10.63 -17.38 -15.43
CA ASP A 168 9.54 -18.33 -15.66
C ASP A 168 8.27 -17.98 -14.86
N LEU A 169 8.42 -17.56 -13.59
CA LEU A 169 7.29 -17.15 -12.77
C LEU A 169 6.70 -15.82 -13.25
N ILE A 170 7.54 -14.86 -13.62
CA ILE A 170 7.09 -13.58 -14.18
C ILE A 170 6.30 -13.82 -15.47
N GLU A 171 6.81 -14.62 -16.40
CA GLU A 171 6.11 -14.91 -17.64
C GLU A 171 4.80 -15.68 -17.39
N ASN A 172 4.78 -16.62 -16.44
CA ASN A 172 3.58 -17.34 -16.07
C ASN A 172 2.47 -16.41 -15.53
N TYR A 173 2.81 -15.52 -14.58
CA TYR A 173 1.86 -14.54 -14.05
C TYR A 173 1.42 -13.54 -15.13
N PHE A 174 2.38 -13.04 -15.91
CA PHE A 174 2.07 -12.02 -16.90
C PHE A 174 1.21 -12.55 -18.05
N ALA A 175 1.39 -13.80 -18.45
CA ALA A 175 0.53 -14.46 -19.43
C ALA A 175 -0.94 -14.48 -18.98
N PHE A 176 -1.19 -14.70 -17.68
CA PHE A 176 -2.55 -14.60 -17.13
C PHE A 176 -3.08 -13.16 -17.16
N ILE A 177 -2.29 -12.17 -16.74
CA ILE A 177 -2.68 -10.75 -16.72
C ILE A 177 -3.05 -10.28 -18.14
N GLU A 178 -2.26 -10.69 -19.13
CA GLU A 178 -2.44 -10.26 -20.52
C GLU A 178 -3.57 -11.01 -21.23
N HIS A 179 -3.69 -12.32 -21.03
CA HIS A 179 -4.54 -13.18 -21.83
C HIS A 179 -5.59 -13.99 -21.04
N GLY A 180 -5.38 -14.22 -19.74
CA GLY A 180 -6.27 -15.04 -18.92
C GLY A 180 -7.35 -14.26 -18.20
N GLN A 181 -7.06 -13.03 -17.82
CA GLN A 181 -8.02 -12.17 -17.11
C GLN A 181 -9.13 -11.70 -18.03
N TYR A 182 -10.38 -11.89 -17.60
CA TYR A 182 -11.54 -11.38 -18.31
C TYR A 182 -11.48 -9.85 -18.44
N ARG A 183 -11.82 -9.36 -19.62
CA ARG A 183 -11.90 -7.93 -19.93
C ARG A 183 -13.21 -7.60 -20.64
N LEU A 184 -13.72 -6.40 -20.42
CA LEU A 184 -14.81 -5.84 -21.21
C LEU A 184 -14.35 -5.60 -22.66
N PRO A 185 -15.30 -5.39 -23.61
CA PRO A 185 -14.95 -5.15 -25.02
C PRO A 185 -13.99 -4.00 -25.29
N ASP A 186 -13.94 -3.00 -24.40
CA ASP A 186 -12.99 -1.87 -24.46
C ASP A 186 -11.60 -2.18 -23.88
N GLY A 187 -11.42 -3.36 -23.29
CA GLY A 187 -10.18 -3.83 -22.66
C GLY A 187 -10.10 -3.60 -21.16
N THR A 188 -11.10 -3.03 -20.51
CA THR A 188 -11.14 -2.84 -19.05
C THR A 188 -11.15 -4.18 -18.33
N PHE A 189 -10.32 -4.35 -17.30
CA PHE A 189 -10.38 -5.54 -16.43
C PHE A 189 -11.73 -5.64 -15.75
N ALA A 190 -12.30 -6.84 -15.74
CA ALA A 190 -13.61 -7.09 -15.13
C ALA A 190 -13.70 -8.53 -14.60
N ARG A 191 -14.77 -8.79 -13.84
CA ARG A 191 -15.09 -10.09 -13.24
C ARG A 191 -16.56 -10.45 -13.51
N HIS A 192 -16.91 -11.73 -13.33
CA HIS A 192 -18.29 -12.20 -13.40
C HIS A 192 -18.93 -12.35 -12.01
N ARG A 193 -18.41 -11.60 -11.02
CA ARG A 193 -18.93 -11.62 -9.64
C ARG A 193 -18.84 -10.22 -9.01
N PRO A 194 -19.76 -9.85 -8.10
CA PRO A 194 -20.96 -10.59 -7.70
C PRO A 194 -22.02 -10.65 -8.82
N GLN A 195 -21.92 -9.79 -9.82
CA GLN A 195 -22.74 -9.76 -11.02
C GLN A 195 -21.86 -9.93 -12.27
N HIS A 196 -22.48 -10.26 -13.40
CA HIS A 196 -21.79 -10.31 -14.68
C HIS A 196 -21.25 -8.92 -15.07
N ASN A 197 -20.05 -8.85 -15.65
CA ASN A 197 -19.42 -7.60 -16.05
C ASN A 197 -19.20 -6.60 -14.89
N THR A 198 -18.79 -7.10 -13.72
CA THR A 198 -18.45 -6.24 -12.58
C THR A 198 -17.00 -5.81 -12.64
N ILE A 199 -16.73 -4.53 -12.44
CA ILE A 199 -15.40 -3.94 -12.29
C ILE A 199 -15.16 -3.74 -10.80
N TRP A 200 -14.06 -4.31 -10.27
CA TRP A 200 -13.63 -4.10 -8.90
C TRP A 200 -12.45 -3.14 -8.90
N LEU A 201 -12.47 -2.16 -8.00
CA LEU A 201 -11.38 -1.18 -7.92
C LEU A 201 -10.03 -1.83 -7.56
N ASP A 202 -10.08 -2.97 -6.88
CA ASP A 202 -8.92 -3.82 -6.57
C ASP A 202 -8.13 -4.21 -7.84
N ASP A 203 -8.84 -4.51 -8.93
CA ASP A 203 -8.23 -4.90 -10.21
C ASP A 203 -7.42 -3.77 -10.86
N MET A 204 -7.69 -2.52 -10.49
CA MET A 204 -6.86 -1.40 -10.91
C MET A 204 -5.42 -1.58 -10.42
N PHE A 205 -5.23 -1.91 -9.12
CA PHE A 205 -3.90 -2.16 -8.57
C PHE A 205 -3.34 -3.52 -8.98
N MET A 206 -4.17 -4.56 -9.01
CA MET A 206 -3.70 -5.90 -9.34
C MET A 206 -3.29 -6.03 -10.82
N GLY A 207 -3.75 -5.15 -11.70
CA GLY A 207 -3.44 -5.22 -13.13
C GLY A 207 -2.52 -4.11 -13.65
N VAL A 208 -2.85 -2.84 -13.36
CA VAL A 208 -2.21 -1.69 -14.00
C VAL A 208 -0.71 -1.54 -13.68
N PRO A 209 -0.25 -1.64 -12.41
CA PRO A 209 1.19 -1.59 -12.12
C PRO A 209 1.97 -2.70 -12.83
N SER A 210 1.40 -3.91 -12.93
CA SER A 210 2.07 -5.00 -13.65
C SER A 210 2.23 -4.71 -15.13
N LEU A 211 1.25 -4.07 -15.78
CA LEU A 211 1.39 -3.61 -17.17
C LEU A 211 2.49 -2.54 -17.29
N ALA A 212 2.50 -1.56 -16.40
CA ALA A 212 3.49 -0.48 -16.42
C ALA A 212 4.93 -1.02 -16.19
N TYR A 213 5.12 -1.85 -15.16
CA TYR A 213 6.44 -2.45 -14.88
C TYR A 213 6.86 -3.48 -15.94
N ARG A 214 5.92 -4.09 -16.66
CA ARG A 214 6.24 -4.88 -17.85
C ARG A 214 6.92 -4.02 -18.92
N GLY A 215 6.48 -2.78 -19.10
CA GLY A 215 7.12 -1.82 -20.01
C GLY A 215 8.56 -1.48 -19.62
N ILE A 216 8.88 -1.44 -18.31
CA ILE A 216 10.25 -1.28 -17.83
C ILE A 216 11.05 -2.58 -18.01
N TYR A 217 10.44 -3.72 -17.72
CA TYR A 217 11.06 -5.04 -17.77
C TYR A 217 11.36 -5.50 -19.21
N LYS A 218 10.46 -5.21 -20.17
CA LYS A 218 10.57 -5.51 -21.61
C LYS A 218 10.73 -4.21 -22.40
N LYS A 219 11.93 -3.69 -22.44
CA LYS A 219 12.23 -2.36 -23.03
C LYS A 219 11.79 -2.23 -24.49
N GLU A 220 11.84 -3.32 -25.25
CA GLU A 220 11.42 -3.38 -26.64
C GLU A 220 9.91 -3.20 -26.84
N GLU A 221 9.11 -3.43 -25.82
CA GLU A 221 7.65 -3.28 -25.83
C GLU A 221 7.15 -2.15 -24.91
N SER A 222 8.03 -1.30 -24.39
CA SER A 222 7.74 -0.26 -23.39
C SER A 222 6.53 0.59 -23.76
N THR A 223 6.53 1.17 -24.96
CA THR A 223 5.45 2.07 -25.43
C THR A 223 4.09 1.38 -25.41
N ARG A 224 4.03 0.12 -25.81
CA ARG A 224 2.79 -0.67 -25.81
C ARG A 224 2.23 -0.80 -24.39
N TYR A 225 3.06 -1.23 -23.46
CA TYR A 225 2.61 -1.51 -22.10
C TYR A 225 2.34 -0.23 -21.28
N PHE A 226 3.11 0.82 -21.49
CA PHE A 226 2.82 2.12 -20.87
C PHE A 226 1.49 2.69 -21.35
N ASN A 227 1.23 2.67 -22.65
CA ASN A 227 -0.04 3.12 -23.22
C ASN A 227 -1.22 2.27 -22.72
N GLU A 228 -1.05 0.94 -22.63
CA GLU A 228 -2.10 0.05 -22.10
C GLU A 228 -2.37 0.32 -20.62
N ALA A 229 -1.34 0.46 -19.78
CA ALA A 229 -1.47 0.78 -18.38
C ALA A 229 -2.22 2.11 -18.16
N ALA A 230 -1.81 3.15 -18.89
CA ALA A 230 -2.46 4.46 -18.84
C ALA A 230 -3.92 4.40 -19.31
N LYS A 231 -4.19 3.69 -20.41
CA LYS A 231 -5.55 3.47 -20.93
C LYS A 231 -6.44 2.78 -19.90
N VAL A 232 -6.00 1.65 -19.35
CA VAL A 232 -6.79 0.89 -18.37
C VAL A 232 -7.03 1.71 -17.11
N SER A 233 -6.01 2.42 -16.61
CA SER A 233 -6.16 3.34 -15.47
C SER A 233 -7.26 4.37 -15.74
N ARG A 234 -7.24 5.02 -16.91
CA ARG A 234 -8.27 5.99 -17.31
C ARG A 234 -9.67 5.37 -17.33
N GLN A 235 -9.82 4.16 -17.83
CA GLN A 235 -11.09 3.45 -17.88
C GLN A 235 -11.69 3.19 -16.48
N PHE A 236 -10.84 2.89 -15.48
CA PHE A 236 -11.25 2.81 -14.08
C PHE A 236 -11.64 4.19 -13.51
N ILE A 237 -10.85 5.21 -13.77
CA ILE A 237 -11.11 6.59 -13.31
C ILE A 237 -12.47 7.07 -13.83
N ASP A 238 -12.72 6.93 -15.14
CA ASP A 238 -13.95 7.43 -15.79
C ASP A 238 -15.20 6.76 -15.23
N ARG A 239 -15.13 5.48 -14.82
CA ARG A 239 -16.28 4.73 -14.28
C ARG A 239 -16.46 4.88 -12.77
N MET A 240 -15.38 5.02 -12.03
CA MET A 240 -15.42 4.77 -10.58
C MET A 240 -15.08 6.00 -9.73
N PHE A 241 -14.42 7.02 -10.28
CA PHE A 241 -14.14 8.24 -9.53
C PHE A 241 -15.40 9.10 -9.40
N VAL A 242 -15.67 9.60 -8.20
CA VAL A 242 -16.78 10.49 -7.87
C VAL A 242 -16.20 11.88 -7.59
N PRO A 243 -16.23 12.78 -8.59
CA PRO A 243 -15.53 14.08 -8.52
C PRO A 243 -15.97 14.96 -7.34
N GLU A 244 -17.26 14.90 -6.98
CA GLU A 244 -17.85 15.70 -5.91
C GLU A 244 -17.34 15.33 -4.53
N LYS A 245 -16.86 14.08 -4.37
CA LYS A 245 -16.28 13.57 -3.12
C LYS A 245 -14.75 13.48 -3.17
N GLY A 246 -14.17 13.47 -4.36
CA GLY A 246 -12.76 13.17 -4.54
C GLY A 246 -12.39 11.72 -4.18
N LEU A 247 -13.35 10.80 -4.26
CA LEU A 247 -13.22 9.40 -3.87
C LEU A 247 -13.65 8.45 -4.98
N TYR A 248 -13.14 7.21 -4.92
CA TYR A 248 -13.59 6.14 -5.81
C TYR A 248 -14.66 5.29 -5.13
N ARG A 249 -15.66 4.86 -5.89
CA ARG A 249 -16.55 3.76 -5.50
C ARG A 249 -15.79 2.43 -5.59
N HIS A 250 -16.12 1.47 -4.73
CA HIS A 250 -15.44 0.16 -4.70
C HIS A 250 -15.70 -0.68 -5.93
N GLY A 251 -16.92 -0.64 -6.46
CA GLY A 251 -17.32 -1.45 -7.59
C GLY A 251 -18.21 -0.72 -8.58
N TYR A 252 -18.22 -1.24 -9.80
CA TYR A 252 -19.05 -0.76 -10.90
C TYR A 252 -19.58 -1.96 -11.70
N VAL A 253 -20.84 -2.00 -12.03
CA VAL A 253 -21.44 -3.05 -12.85
C VAL A 253 -21.81 -2.47 -14.20
N GLU A 254 -21.18 -2.93 -15.27
CA GLU A 254 -21.44 -2.45 -16.61
C GLU A 254 -22.92 -2.67 -17.00
N GLY A 255 -23.56 -1.64 -17.49
CA GLY A 255 -24.97 -1.68 -17.88
C GLY A 255 -25.98 -1.38 -16.77
N LEU A 256 -25.57 -1.25 -15.49
CA LEU A 256 -26.49 -0.75 -14.46
C LEU A 256 -26.67 0.76 -14.55
N ALA A 257 -27.92 1.21 -14.53
CA ALA A 257 -28.26 2.64 -14.53
C ALA A 257 -27.85 3.35 -13.22
N GLN A 258 -27.92 2.64 -12.10
CA GLN A 258 -27.53 3.14 -10.78
C GLN A 258 -26.50 2.22 -10.17
N GLN A 259 -25.35 2.79 -9.82
CA GLN A 259 -24.21 2.04 -9.30
C GLN A 259 -24.18 1.99 -7.77
N PRO A 260 -23.65 0.91 -7.15
CA PRO A 260 -23.38 0.93 -5.72
C PRO A 260 -22.37 2.04 -5.38
N THR A 261 -22.65 2.81 -4.33
CA THR A 261 -21.88 4.02 -3.98
C THR A 261 -21.16 3.87 -2.64
N PHE A 262 -20.46 2.74 -2.43
CA PHE A 262 -19.65 2.53 -1.25
C PHE A 262 -18.20 2.90 -1.54
N HIS A 263 -17.67 3.81 -0.72
CA HIS A 263 -16.26 4.27 -0.81
C HIS A 263 -15.41 3.48 0.20
N TRP A 264 -15.24 2.17 -0.06
CA TRP A 264 -14.44 1.33 0.81
C TRP A 264 -12.98 1.80 0.84
N ALA A 265 -12.44 1.95 2.06
CA ALA A 265 -11.17 2.63 2.27
C ALA A 265 -10.00 1.91 1.56
N ARG A 266 -9.83 0.61 1.75
CA ARG A 266 -8.73 -0.12 1.11
C ARG A 266 -8.83 -0.12 -0.41
N ALA A 267 -10.04 -0.12 -1.00
CA ALA A 267 -10.18 0.03 -2.44
C ALA A 267 -9.70 1.41 -2.93
N ASN A 268 -10.04 2.49 -2.21
CA ASN A 268 -9.46 3.81 -2.47
C ASN A 268 -7.93 3.79 -2.30
N GLY A 269 -7.42 2.99 -1.35
CA GLY A 269 -5.99 2.73 -1.22
C GLY A 269 -5.39 2.09 -2.46
N TRP A 270 -6.04 1.08 -3.02
CA TRP A 270 -5.57 0.46 -4.27
C TRP A 270 -5.54 1.44 -5.44
N ALA A 271 -6.53 2.31 -5.56
CA ALA A 271 -6.58 3.31 -6.63
C ALA A 271 -5.46 4.36 -6.51
N ILE A 272 -5.23 4.91 -5.32
CA ILE A 272 -4.17 5.91 -5.14
C ILE A 272 -2.79 5.28 -5.30
N LEU A 273 -2.60 4.06 -4.80
CA LEU A 273 -1.36 3.30 -4.96
C LEU A 273 -1.07 3.01 -6.44
N THR A 274 -2.10 2.65 -7.21
CA THR A 274 -1.97 2.48 -8.68
C THR A 274 -1.47 3.76 -9.34
N ASN A 275 -2.02 4.92 -8.98
CA ASN A 275 -1.61 6.19 -9.58
C ASN A 275 -0.15 6.54 -9.22
N CYS A 276 0.29 6.27 -7.99
CA CYS A 276 1.69 6.46 -7.60
C CYS A 276 2.62 5.54 -8.42
N GLU A 277 2.32 4.25 -8.45
CA GLU A 277 3.10 3.25 -9.19
C GLU A 277 3.17 3.55 -10.70
N LEU A 278 2.06 4.00 -11.26
CA LEU A 278 2.01 4.36 -12.69
C LEU A 278 2.82 5.62 -12.99
N LEU A 279 2.75 6.64 -12.13
CA LEU A 279 3.55 7.86 -12.26
C LEU A 279 5.05 7.60 -12.06
N ASP A 280 5.43 6.62 -11.25
CA ASP A 280 6.83 6.20 -11.11
C ASP A 280 7.34 5.43 -12.33
N ALA A 281 6.48 4.63 -12.96
CA ALA A 281 6.86 3.79 -14.09
C ALA A 281 6.86 4.52 -15.44
N LEU A 282 5.93 5.46 -15.63
CA LEU A 282 5.78 6.17 -16.92
C LEU A 282 6.92 7.17 -17.15
N PRO A 283 7.41 7.28 -18.39
CA PRO A 283 8.31 8.35 -18.79
C PRO A 283 7.76 9.74 -18.47
N GLU A 284 8.64 10.69 -18.17
CA GLU A 284 8.24 12.07 -17.83
C GLU A 284 7.45 12.77 -18.96
N ASP A 285 7.72 12.41 -20.21
CA ASP A 285 7.07 12.95 -21.40
C ASP A 285 5.84 12.13 -21.87
N HIS A 286 5.41 11.11 -21.09
CA HIS A 286 4.24 10.34 -21.47
C HIS A 286 2.97 11.21 -21.52
N PRO A 287 2.16 11.16 -22.60
CA PRO A 287 1.04 12.09 -22.83
C PRO A 287 -0.05 12.04 -21.75
N ASP A 288 -0.25 10.89 -21.09
CA ASP A 288 -1.25 10.75 -20.02
C ASP A 288 -0.74 11.17 -18.63
N ARG A 289 0.56 11.43 -18.47
CA ARG A 289 1.16 11.77 -17.17
C ARG A 289 0.52 13.02 -16.52
N PRO A 290 0.26 14.14 -17.23
CA PRO A 290 -0.42 15.30 -16.65
C PRO A 290 -1.81 15.00 -16.12
N PHE A 291 -2.58 14.16 -16.85
CA PHE A 291 -3.91 13.73 -16.41
C PHE A 291 -3.85 12.88 -15.14
N LEU A 292 -2.93 11.91 -15.09
CA LEU A 292 -2.76 11.01 -13.93
C LEU A 292 -2.28 11.80 -12.71
N LEU A 293 -1.40 12.77 -12.89
CA LEU A 293 -0.93 13.64 -11.82
C LEU A 293 -2.06 14.51 -11.25
N GLU A 294 -2.89 15.09 -12.11
CA GLU A 294 -4.06 15.85 -11.66
C GLU A 294 -5.07 14.95 -10.95
N GLN A 295 -5.28 13.73 -11.45
CA GLN A 295 -6.15 12.75 -10.80
C GLN A 295 -5.64 12.35 -9.41
N LEU A 296 -4.33 12.14 -9.25
CA LEU A 296 -3.70 11.90 -7.96
C LEU A 296 -3.96 13.05 -6.98
N ARG A 297 -3.76 14.30 -7.42
CA ARG A 297 -4.01 15.51 -6.61
C ARG A 297 -5.45 15.62 -6.15
N ARG A 298 -6.40 15.38 -7.05
CA ARG A 298 -7.84 15.39 -6.74
C ARG A 298 -8.21 14.33 -5.72
N HIS A 299 -7.65 13.12 -5.85
CA HIS A 299 -7.90 12.03 -4.92
C HIS A 299 -7.28 12.30 -3.54
N ILE A 300 -6.03 12.76 -3.48
CA ILE A 300 -5.39 13.16 -2.21
C ILE A 300 -6.18 14.25 -1.50
N LYS A 301 -6.62 15.27 -2.23
CA LYS A 301 -7.48 16.33 -1.67
C LYS A 301 -8.78 15.78 -1.09
N GLY A 302 -9.42 14.84 -1.79
CA GLY A 302 -10.63 14.17 -1.30
C GLY A 302 -10.34 13.36 -0.03
N LEU A 303 -9.31 12.52 -0.04
CA LEU A 303 -8.92 11.73 1.12
C LEU A 303 -8.59 12.60 2.34
N ALA A 304 -7.82 13.66 2.18
CA ALA A 304 -7.46 14.56 3.27
C ALA A 304 -8.68 15.18 3.97
N ALA A 305 -9.77 15.43 3.22
CA ALA A 305 -11.01 15.98 3.79
C ALA A 305 -11.76 14.99 4.70
N TYR A 306 -11.44 13.70 4.63
CA TYR A 306 -12.10 12.65 5.43
C TYR A 306 -11.18 12.03 6.50
N GLN A 307 -9.99 12.59 6.73
CA GLN A 307 -9.13 12.10 7.81
C GLN A 307 -9.80 12.41 9.17
N SER A 308 -9.84 11.43 10.05
CA SER A 308 -10.39 11.61 11.42
C SER A 308 -9.43 12.42 12.29
N SER A 309 -9.95 12.93 13.41
CA SER A 309 -9.12 13.63 14.41
C SER A 309 -8.06 12.76 15.06
N GLU A 310 -8.19 11.44 14.95
CA GLU A 310 -7.20 10.46 15.42
C GLU A 310 -6.15 10.10 14.35
N GLY A 311 -6.27 10.68 13.14
CA GLY A 311 -5.35 10.46 12.02
C GLY A 311 -5.70 9.30 11.11
N PHE A 312 -6.65 8.45 11.48
CA PHE A 312 -7.11 7.34 10.66
C PHE A 312 -8.09 7.77 9.57
N TRP A 313 -8.33 6.85 8.65
CA TRP A 313 -9.53 6.85 7.81
C TRP A 313 -10.45 5.71 8.20
N HIS A 314 -11.75 5.94 8.02
CA HIS A 314 -12.79 4.98 8.34
C HIS A 314 -12.87 3.88 7.27
N GLN A 315 -13.42 2.72 7.65
CA GLN A 315 -13.67 1.56 6.76
C GLN A 315 -14.44 1.94 5.49
N LEU A 316 -15.45 2.80 5.61
CA LEU A 316 -16.07 3.54 4.52
C LEU A 316 -15.64 5.00 4.66
N VAL A 317 -14.83 5.50 3.72
CA VAL A 317 -14.12 6.78 3.85
C VAL A 317 -15.04 7.94 4.19
N ASP A 318 -16.22 7.99 3.59
CA ASP A 318 -17.21 9.04 3.75
C ASP A 318 -18.25 8.77 4.86
N ARG A 319 -18.01 7.78 5.75
CA ARG A 319 -18.91 7.39 6.84
C ARG A 319 -18.15 7.28 8.15
N SER A 320 -18.22 8.37 8.93
CA SER A 320 -17.51 8.50 10.20
C SER A 320 -18.05 7.59 11.32
N ASP A 321 -19.17 6.92 11.11
CA ASP A 321 -19.74 5.91 12.02
C ASP A 321 -19.23 4.49 11.72
N SER A 322 -18.46 4.29 10.65
CA SER A 322 -17.73 3.04 10.42
C SER A 322 -16.42 3.01 11.21
N TYR A 323 -15.86 1.82 11.47
CA TYR A 323 -14.64 1.71 12.28
C TYR A 323 -13.40 2.31 11.56
N LEU A 324 -12.39 2.65 12.36
CA LEU A 324 -11.10 3.14 11.90
C LEU A 324 -10.27 1.97 11.33
N GLU A 325 -9.70 2.13 10.13
CA GLU A 325 -9.11 1.02 9.39
C GLU A 325 -7.61 1.25 9.13
N THR A 326 -6.78 0.32 9.60
CA THR A 326 -5.32 0.48 9.61
C THR A 326 -4.67 0.33 8.24
N SER A 327 -5.08 -0.66 7.43
CA SER A 327 -4.39 -0.93 6.15
C SER A 327 -4.57 0.19 5.14
N ALA A 328 -5.77 0.73 5.04
CA ALA A 328 -6.05 1.87 4.16
C ALA A 328 -5.34 3.13 4.64
N THR A 329 -5.35 3.37 5.96
CA THR A 329 -4.61 4.50 6.55
C THR A 329 -3.13 4.41 6.19
N ALA A 330 -2.51 3.25 6.33
CA ALA A 330 -1.11 3.05 5.98
C ALA A 330 -0.85 3.28 4.47
N ILE A 331 -1.72 2.78 3.57
CA ILE A 331 -1.60 3.03 2.13
C ILE A 331 -1.70 4.54 1.83
N TYR A 332 -2.62 5.25 2.46
CA TYR A 332 -2.77 6.69 2.23
C TYR A 332 -1.55 7.47 2.73
N VAL A 333 -1.03 7.11 3.91
CA VAL A 333 0.22 7.69 4.43
C VAL A 333 1.37 7.48 3.46
N TYR A 334 1.56 6.25 2.96
CA TYR A 334 2.56 5.96 1.94
C TYR A 334 2.39 6.87 0.73
N CYS A 335 1.20 6.87 0.11
CA CYS A 335 0.98 7.58 -1.14
C CYS A 335 1.09 9.11 -0.99
N ILE A 336 0.64 9.68 0.14
CA ILE A 336 0.75 11.11 0.42
C ILE A 336 2.22 11.49 0.66
N ALA A 337 2.94 10.75 1.50
CA ALA A 337 4.36 10.98 1.75
C ALA A 337 5.18 10.83 0.46
N HIS A 338 4.91 9.79 -0.34
CA HIS A 338 5.53 9.57 -1.64
C HIS A 338 5.28 10.72 -2.61
N ALA A 339 4.04 11.18 -2.73
CA ALA A 339 3.69 12.31 -3.58
C ALA A 339 4.39 13.62 -3.16
N ILE A 340 4.61 13.84 -1.85
CA ILE A 340 5.42 14.96 -1.34
C ILE A 340 6.89 14.77 -1.72
N ASN A 341 7.45 13.59 -1.49
CA ASN A 341 8.85 13.27 -1.77
C ASN A 341 9.18 13.41 -3.27
N LYS A 342 8.22 13.11 -4.15
CA LYS A 342 8.33 13.30 -5.60
C LYS A 342 8.02 14.73 -6.07
N GLY A 343 7.60 15.64 -5.19
CA GLY A 343 7.22 17.00 -5.55
C GLY A 343 5.91 17.08 -6.34
N TRP A 344 5.06 16.08 -6.27
CA TRP A 344 3.77 16.06 -6.96
C TRP A 344 2.70 16.84 -6.23
N ILE A 345 2.83 17.00 -4.90
CA ILE A 345 1.97 17.81 -4.02
C ILE A 345 2.80 18.60 -3.00
N GLU A 346 2.17 19.59 -2.36
CA GLU A 346 2.81 20.49 -1.41
C GLU A 346 2.98 19.85 -0.02
N GLY A 347 4.24 19.78 0.46
CA GLY A 347 4.55 19.21 1.77
C GLY A 347 4.03 20.06 2.95
N ILE A 348 3.94 21.38 2.78
CA ILE A 348 3.37 22.26 3.82
C ILE A 348 1.91 21.89 4.10
N THR A 349 1.13 21.60 3.05
CA THR A 349 -0.30 21.26 3.16
C THR A 349 -0.51 19.83 3.63
N TYR A 350 0.24 18.88 3.07
CA TYR A 350 -0.06 17.45 3.22
C TYR A 350 0.90 16.70 4.15
N GLY A 351 2.01 17.30 4.54
CA GLY A 351 2.93 16.74 5.54
C GLY A 351 2.25 16.43 6.87
N PRO A 352 1.46 17.39 7.44
CA PRO A 352 0.69 17.12 8.65
C PRO A 352 -0.30 15.96 8.50
N VAL A 353 -0.96 15.82 7.34
CA VAL A 353 -1.88 14.70 7.04
C VAL A 353 -1.13 13.37 7.05
N ALA A 354 0.02 13.30 6.41
CA ALA A 354 0.85 12.09 6.39
C ALA A 354 1.36 11.72 7.79
N GLN A 355 1.85 12.70 8.55
CA GLN A 355 2.39 12.44 9.89
C GLN A 355 1.31 12.04 10.89
N LEU A 356 0.15 12.70 10.87
CA LEU A 356 -0.97 12.33 11.73
C LEU A 356 -1.46 10.92 11.41
N GLY A 357 -1.53 10.56 10.11
CA GLY A 357 -1.83 9.21 9.68
C GLY A 357 -0.78 8.18 10.13
N TRP A 358 0.51 8.52 10.09
CA TRP A 358 1.56 7.65 10.61
C TRP A 358 1.45 7.45 12.13
N HIS A 359 1.21 8.51 12.89
CA HIS A 359 0.96 8.39 14.34
C HIS A 359 -0.20 7.43 14.61
N ALA A 360 -1.29 7.56 13.87
CA ALA A 360 -2.43 6.66 13.98
C ALA A 360 -2.03 5.19 13.73
N VAL A 361 -1.35 4.92 12.61
CA VAL A 361 -0.86 3.58 12.24
C VAL A 361 0.08 3.02 13.31
N SER A 362 1.02 3.81 13.83
CA SER A 362 1.99 3.36 14.82
C SER A 362 1.32 2.86 16.11
N THR A 363 0.15 3.40 16.49
CA THR A 363 -0.63 2.92 17.65
C THR A 363 -1.17 1.50 17.46
N GLN A 364 -1.25 1.01 16.22
CA GLN A 364 -1.73 -0.33 15.91
C GLN A 364 -0.59 -1.37 15.83
N ILE A 365 0.66 -0.93 15.89
CA ILE A 365 1.82 -1.83 15.93
C ILE A 365 2.00 -2.30 17.37
N LYS A 366 1.66 -3.55 17.65
CA LYS A 366 1.82 -4.15 18.97
C LYS A 366 3.30 -4.33 19.33
N GLU A 367 3.58 -4.56 20.60
CA GLU A 367 4.94 -4.80 21.10
C GLU A 367 5.65 -5.95 20.37
N GLY A 368 4.93 -7.01 20.04
CA GLY A 368 5.44 -8.16 19.27
C GLY A 368 5.47 -7.96 17.75
N GLY A 369 5.19 -6.77 17.23
CA GLY A 369 5.23 -6.46 15.80
C GLY A 369 3.96 -6.79 15.01
N GLN A 370 2.90 -7.29 15.66
CA GLN A 370 1.61 -7.51 14.99
C GLN A 370 0.97 -6.17 14.62
N VAL A 371 0.34 -6.10 13.46
CA VAL A 371 -0.41 -4.93 12.99
C VAL A 371 -1.90 -5.19 13.16
N ASP A 372 -2.52 -4.51 14.13
CA ASP A 372 -3.93 -4.66 14.45
C ASP A 372 -4.84 -3.69 13.68
N GLY A 373 -6.16 -3.78 13.88
CA GLY A 373 -7.14 -2.88 13.26
C GLY A 373 -7.24 -3.02 11.73
N THR A 374 -6.73 -4.08 11.16
CA THR A 374 -6.73 -4.34 9.72
C THR A 374 -7.95 -5.14 9.29
N CYS A 375 -8.73 -4.60 8.35
CA CYS A 375 -9.85 -5.29 7.73
C CYS A 375 -9.37 -6.54 6.95
N VAL A 376 -10.02 -7.67 7.18
CA VAL A 376 -9.76 -8.91 6.42
C VAL A 376 -10.04 -8.75 4.92
N GLY A 377 -9.69 -9.75 4.11
CA GLY A 377 -10.03 -9.82 2.68
C GLY A 377 -11.51 -9.52 2.45
N THR A 378 -11.82 -8.63 1.53
CA THR A 378 -13.18 -8.08 1.35
C THR A 378 -13.52 -8.03 -0.13
N GLY A 379 -14.65 -8.63 -0.49
CA GLY A 379 -15.20 -8.52 -1.83
C GLY A 379 -16.05 -7.26 -2.01
N MET A 380 -16.63 -7.10 -3.20
CA MET A 380 -17.56 -6.02 -3.48
C MET A 380 -18.96 -6.34 -2.92
N GLY A 381 -19.51 -5.42 -2.12
CA GLY A 381 -20.85 -5.52 -1.54
C GLY A 381 -21.83 -4.52 -2.15
N PHE A 382 -23.16 -4.84 -2.04
CA PHE A 382 -24.26 -4.00 -2.50
C PHE A 382 -25.04 -3.36 -1.35
N ASP A 383 -24.66 -3.65 -0.10
CA ASP A 383 -25.29 -3.11 1.09
C ASP A 383 -24.25 -2.59 2.10
N PRO A 384 -24.60 -1.65 2.97
CA PRO A 384 -23.65 -1.08 3.91
C PRO A 384 -23.20 -2.06 5.00
N ALA A 385 -24.09 -2.95 5.46
CA ALA A 385 -23.78 -3.90 6.53
C ALA A 385 -22.60 -4.82 6.15
N PHE A 386 -22.51 -5.18 4.87
CA PHE A 386 -21.39 -5.95 4.33
C PHE A 386 -20.04 -5.29 4.67
N TYR A 387 -19.91 -3.97 4.59
CA TYR A 387 -18.67 -3.25 4.89
C TYR A 387 -18.51 -2.96 6.40
N TYR A 388 -19.59 -2.52 7.07
CA TYR A 388 -19.56 -2.15 8.48
C TYR A 388 -19.15 -3.30 9.40
N TYR A 389 -19.57 -4.53 9.06
CA TYR A 389 -19.33 -5.72 9.89
C TYR A 389 -18.17 -6.60 9.39
N ARG A 390 -17.37 -6.13 8.43
CA ARG A 390 -16.15 -6.88 8.08
C ARG A 390 -15.21 -6.97 9.29
N PRO A 391 -14.71 -8.16 9.65
CA PRO A 391 -13.78 -8.30 10.76
C PRO A 391 -12.49 -7.50 10.52
N ALA A 392 -11.94 -6.96 11.62
CA ALA A 392 -10.63 -6.33 11.62
C ALA A 392 -9.78 -6.93 12.75
N ASN A 393 -8.54 -7.34 12.43
CA ASN A 393 -7.63 -7.95 13.40
C ASN A 393 -6.19 -8.02 12.86
N TYR A 394 -5.25 -8.43 13.71
CA TYR A 394 -3.82 -8.55 13.37
C TYR A 394 -3.49 -9.77 12.47
N GLN A 395 -4.40 -10.71 12.27
CA GLN A 395 -4.21 -11.85 11.37
C GLN A 395 -4.52 -11.51 9.91
N ALA A 396 -5.08 -10.31 9.68
CA ALA A 396 -5.32 -9.82 8.32
C ALA A 396 -3.98 -9.40 7.66
N ALA A 397 -3.57 -10.12 6.65
CA ALA A 397 -2.28 -9.96 5.96
C ALA A 397 -2.07 -8.57 5.33
N HIS A 398 -3.15 -7.85 5.05
CA HIS A 398 -3.16 -6.56 4.37
C HIS A 398 -2.52 -5.39 5.15
N GLY A 399 -2.28 -5.54 6.45
CA GLY A 399 -1.71 -4.47 7.27
C GLY A 399 -0.20 -4.36 7.13
N TYR A 400 0.50 -5.47 6.98
CA TYR A 400 1.95 -5.56 7.16
C TYR A 400 2.75 -4.83 6.07
N GLY A 401 2.50 -5.13 4.81
CA GLY A 401 3.14 -4.46 3.69
C GLY A 401 2.90 -2.95 3.68
N PRO A 402 1.66 -2.49 3.73
CA PRO A 402 1.37 -1.06 3.77
C PRO A 402 2.01 -0.30 4.93
N VAL A 403 2.07 -0.88 6.12
CA VAL A 403 2.73 -0.23 7.29
C VAL A 403 4.23 -0.07 7.07
N ILE A 404 4.92 -1.10 6.56
CA ILE A 404 6.34 -1.02 6.22
C ILE A 404 6.56 0.05 5.13
N TRP A 405 5.70 0.08 4.12
CA TRP A 405 5.79 1.03 3.01
C TRP A 405 5.56 2.47 3.46
N ALA A 406 4.53 2.69 4.28
CA ALA A 406 4.27 3.99 4.90
C ALA A 406 5.46 4.48 5.73
N GLY A 407 6.02 3.61 6.57
CA GLY A 407 7.19 3.96 7.38
C GLY A 407 8.41 4.29 6.54
N ALA A 408 8.69 3.54 5.48
CA ALA A 408 9.79 3.83 4.56
C ALA A 408 9.66 5.23 3.94
N GLU A 409 8.49 5.58 3.39
CA GLU A 409 8.29 6.91 2.82
C GLU A 409 8.24 8.04 3.86
N MET A 410 7.77 7.77 5.08
CA MET A 410 7.90 8.72 6.18
C MET A 410 9.36 8.97 6.57
N ILE A 411 10.22 7.94 6.60
CA ILE A 411 11.67 8.10 6.82
C ILE A 411 12.27 8.99 5.73
N ARG A 412 11.93 8.76 4.45
CA ARG A 412 12.36 9.59 3.33
C ARG A 412 11.88 11.04 3.48
N LEU A 413 10.62 11.24 3.86
CA LEU A 413 10.02 12.56 4.07
C LEU A 413 10.76 13.34 5.16
N LEU A 414 11.00 12.71 6.31
CA LEU A 414 11.71 13.32 7.44
C LEU A 414 13.20 13.61 7.16
N GLY A 415 13.76 13.08 6.09
CA GLY A 415 15.09 13.43 5.58
C GLY A 415 15.16 14.80 4.88
N HIS A 416 14.02 15.34 4.44
CA HIS A 416 13.95 16.56 3.63
C HIS A 416 12.99 17.63 4.19
N TRP A 417 12.13 17.23 5.13
CA TRP A 417 11.16 18.10 5.77
C TRP A 417 11.32 18.03 7.29
N TYR A 418 11.06 19.17 7.94
CA TYR A 418 11.29 19.34 9.37
C TYR A 418 9.95 19.71 10.04
N PRO A 419 9.22 18.70 10.58
CA PRO A 419 7.98 18.97 11.29
C PRO A 419 8.23 19.69 12.61
N ARG A 420 7.32 20.58 12.96
CA ARG A 420 7.32 21.28 14.23
C ARG A 420 5.90 21.56 14.70
N THR A 421 5.66 21.31 15.98
CA THR A 421 4.37 21.56 16.62
C THR A 421 4.40 22.85 17.43
N ASN A 422 3.38 23.71 17.28
CA ASN A 422 3.15 24.89 18.08
C ASN A 422 1.66 25.00 18.44
N ASP A 423 1.18 26.15 18.90
CA ASP A 423 -0.23 26.42 19.23
C ASP A 423 -1.20 26.33 18.04
N SER A 424 -0.68 26.44 16.83
CA SER A 424 -1.47 26.32 15.59
C SER A 424 -1.45 24.90 14.99
N GLY A 425 -0.86 23.93 15.68
CA GLY A 425 -0.76 22.55 15.27
C GLY A 425 0.60 22.13 14.71
N LEU A 426 0.59 21.15 13.82
CA LEU A 426 1.77 20.58 13.20
C LEU A 426 2.06 21.26 11.85
N HIS A 427 3.27 21.78 11.71
CA HIS A 427 3.74 22.42 10.50
C HIS A 427 4.96 21.72 9.91
N TYR A 428 5.09 21.72 8.58
CA TYR A 428 6.20 21.15 7.83
C TYR A 428 7.02 22.24 7.15
N TYR A 429 8.33 22.24 7.41
CA TYR A 429 9.29 23.21 6.91
C TYR A 429 10.36 22.55 6.04
N LYS A 430 10.81 23.24 4.98
CA LYS A 430 11.95 22.79 4.15
C LYS A 430 13.30 23.04 4.79
N VAL A 431 13.35 23.96 5.77
CA VAL A 431 14.57 24.33 6.48
C VAL A 431 14.41 23.99 7.95
N LYS A 432 15.45 23.38 8.54
CA LYS A 432 15.44 23.05 9.96
C LYS A 432 15.36 24.31 10.80
N GLN A 433 14.33 24.43 11.60
CA GLN A 433 14.14 25.55 12.51
C GLN A 433 15.07 25.39 13.72
N THR A 434 15.91 26.39 13.97
CA THR A 434 16.84 26.43 15.11
C THR A 434 16.30 27.23 16.30
N ASN A 435 15.32 28.11 16.05
CA ASN A 435 14.71 28.92 17.09
C ASN A 435 13.64 28.09 17.85
N PRO A 436 13.75 27.95 19.18
CA PRO A 436 12.75 27.23 19.99
C PRO A 436 11.46 28.05 20.21
N SER A 437 11.44 29.34 19.88
CA SER A 437 10.27 30.21 20.07
C SER A 437 9.15 29.90 19.09
N PRO A 438 7.91 30.27 19.40
CA PRO A 438 6.79 30.15 18.49
C PRO A 438 7.05 30.87 17.16
N LEU A 439 6.67 30.23 16.04
CA LEU A 439 6.99 30.71 14.70
C LEU A 439 5.88 31.64 14.14
N PHE A 440 5.48 32.65 14.89
CA PHE A 440 4.44 33.57 14.45
C PHE A 440 4.91 34.55 13.35
N TYR A 441 6.20 34.88 13.37
CA TYR A 441 6.79 35.80 12.43
C TYR A 441 8.03 35.16 11.82
N LEU A 442 7.85 34.49 10.70
CA LEU A 442 8.96 33.99 9.90
C LEU A 442 9.38 35.10 8.94
N THR A 443 10.65 35.40 8.91
CA THR A 443 11.29 36.15 7.82
C THR A 443 11.39 35.25 6.58
N GLU A 444 11.62 35.82 5.39
CA GLU A 444 11.70 35.11 4.11
C GLU A 444 12.75 33.94 4.13
N ASP A 445 13.74 34.03 4.98
CA ASP A 445 14.78 33.00 5.19
C ASP A 445 14.38 31.95 6.22
N GLY A 446 13.16 31.97 6.73
CA GLY A 446 12.63 30.97 7.68
C GLY A 446 13.13 31.14 9.12
N GLN A 447 13.79 32.25 9.43
CA GLN A 447 14.20 32.57 10.78
C GLN A 447 13.17 33.53 11.40
N GLY A 448 12.45 33.06 12.41
CA GLY A 448 11.49 33.90 13.14
C GLY A 448 12.20 34.89 14.04
N GLU A 449 11.72 36.14 14.09
CA GLU A 449 12.08 37.05 15.18
C GLU A 449 11.45 36.53 16.48
N ALA A 450 12.24 36.51 17.56
CA ALA A 450 11.69 36.20 18.87
C ALA A 450 10.76 37.40 19.26
N VAL A 451 9.51 37.08 19.52
CA VAL A 451 8.60 38.03 20.17
C VAL A 451 8.94 37.99 21.66
N GLU A 452 9.45 39.11 22.19
CA GLU A 452 9.67 39.29 23.63
C GLU A 452 8.36 39.27 24.41
#